data_c7a251a172f0b752660d9b28a7294028
#
_entry.id   c7a251a172f0b752660d9b28a7294028
#
_cell.length_a   1.000
_cell.length_b   1.000
_cell.length_c   1.000
_cell.angle_alpha   90.00
_cell.angle_beta   90.00
_cell.angle_gamma   90.00
#
_symmetry.space_group_name_H-M   'P 1'
#
loop_
_entity.id
_entity.type
_entity.pdbx_description
1 polymer ?
#
loop_
_entity_poly.entity_id
_entity_poly.type
_entity_poly.pdbx_seq_one_letter_code
_entity_poly.pdbx_strand_id
1 'polypeptide(L)'
;MNRFKHVLLLFTLLALILSVFGTALAEDKILVIGWSENTDAYDPANGFTHSTHIVNHATYSQLVTFPDEDASQILPQLAESWEISADGTVYTFSLRQDATFANGDDITADDVVFSIQRLQNYNGNPSFLADGIDSVEAIDDDTVAFTLPAARPSFLSEITSAVFSVTNADAVMANGGTDAMDAAETDTAGAYLDSTSAGSGPYVLENWEPQNRTELVRNENYWGDQPYFDRVIFIHMPEGATQKAALEAGDIDLAFDLSPDQVAGLEGNEAIEIYRGPSTLTHFVIMNTEEEKSGPFANPTVQLAVRYALDYEGYKTLWGGVTPGTNMWVGFFSAFGEDRAFSRDLDKARELLAEAGYADGLEMELEYPDMVYGGVSFNTNAQKIQADLAEVGINVTLLPGEIQVALERYRSGEHGVGYWLWGPDILDPLDFLSFMPPGKVATERNNWQLDSLPQDIQDMIAAAKVASEPDERMALFTALQEYTQQNGPFAPFNVPEVATAYRSNLQGYIWHPHWLLDVAILSRAE
;
A
#
# COMPACT_ATOMS: atom_id res chain seq x y z
N MET A 1 -17.42 -47.05 -64.03
CA MET A 1 -18.33 -46.60 -62.95
C MET A 1 -17.76 -46.81 -61.53
N ASN A 2 -16.90 -47.75 -61.26
CA ASN A 2 -16.37 -48.06 -59.90
C ASN A 2 -15.24 -47.10 -59.44
N ARG A 3 -14.46 -46.54 -60.31
CA ARG A 3 -13.37 -45.61 -59.91
C ARG A 3 -13.86 -44.22 -59.40
N PHE A 4 -14.98 -43.75 -59.85
CA PHE A 4 -15.59 -42.47 -59.39
C PHE A 4 -16.19 -42.59 -57.96
N LYS A 5 -16.70 -43.74 -57.58
CA LYS A 5 -17.25 -43.95 -56.25
C LYS A 5 -16.17 -44.02 -55.14
N HIS A 6 -14.95 -44.46 -55.44
CA HIS A 6 -13.86 -44.53 -54.48
C HIS A 6 -13.19 -43.14 -54.27
N VAL A 7 -13.15 -42.30 -55.28
CA VAL A 7 -12.67 -40.92 -55.19
C VAL A 7 -13.64 -40.06 -54.37
N LEU A 8 -14.94 -40.23 -54.54
CA LEU A 8 -15.93 -39.51 -53.73
C LEU A 8 -15.97 -39.94 -52.27
N LEU A 9 -15.73 -41.24 -51.97
CA LEU A 9 -15.64 -41.76 -50.61
C LEU A 9 -14.36 -41.27 -49.89
N LEU A 10 -13.24 -41.11 -50.61
CA LEU A 10 -12.00 -40.58 -50.04
C LEU A 10 -12.13 -39.06 -49.73
N PHE A 11 -12.82 -38.28 -50.57
CA PHE A 11 -13.06 -36.85 -50.30
C PHE A 11 -14.02 -36.63 -49.15
N THR A 12 -15.05 -37.47 -48.97
CA THR A 12 -15.96 -37.38 -47.84
C THR A 12 -15.29 -37.85 -46.53
N LEU A 13 -14.39 -38.83 -46.55
CA LEU A 13 -13.64 -39.26 -45.39
C LEU A 13 -12.58 -38.20 -44.98
N LEU A 14 -11.91 -37.55 -45.96
CA LEU A 14 -10.97 -36.48 -45.71
C LEU A 14 -11.66 -35.21 -45.18
N ALA A 15 -12.87 -34.89 -45.65
CA ALA A 15 -13.69 -33.77 -45.11
C ALA A 15 -14.22 -34.07 -43.71
N LEU A 16 -14.51 -35.34 -43.35
CA LEU A 16 -14.90 -35.74 -41.99
C LEU A 16 -13.70 -35.72 -41.01
N ILE A 17 -12.49 -36.03 -41.47
CA ILE A 17 -11.27 -35.99 -40.64
C ILE A 17 -10.83 -34.52 -40.39
N LEU A 18 -11.04 -33.61 -41.33
CA LEU A 18 -10.78 -32.17 -41.14
C LEU A 18 -11.79 -31.48 -40.21
N SER A 19 -13.00 -32.04 -40.03
CA SER A 19 -14.02 -31.51 -39.13
C SER A 19 -13.86 -31.95 -37.66
N VAL A 20 -12.94 -32.89 -37.35
CA VAL A 20 -12.70 -33.40 -35.98
C VAL A 20 -11.49 -32.72 -35.31
N PHE A 21 -10.68 -31.94 -36.06
CA PHE A 21 -9.54 -31.19 -35.49
C PHE A 21 -9.71 -29.69 -35.47
N GLY A 22 -10.94 -29.21 -35.55
CA GLY A 22 -11.29 -27.82 -35.29
C GLY A 22 -11.73 -27.63 -33.84
N THR A 23 -10.99 -28.06 -32.86
CA THR A 23 -10.97 -27.36 -31.58
C THR A 23 -10.29 -26.03 -31.88
N ALA A 24 -11.06 -24.99 -32.13
CA ALA A 24 -10.54 -23.64 -31.98
C ALA A 24 -9.94 -23.64 -30.57
N LEU A 25 -8.63 -23.60 -30.47
CA LEU A 25 -7.98 -23.21 -29.22
C LEU A 25 -8.57 -21.85 -28.95
N ALA A 26 -9.32 -21.72 -27.86
CA ALA A 26 -9.78 -20.42 -27.43
C ALA A 26 -8.50 -19.56 -27.31
N GLU A 27 -8.51 -18.39 -27.94
CA GLU A 27 -7.40 -17.46 -27.81
C GLU A 27 -7.32 -17.06 -26.35
N ASP A 28 -6.14 -17.15 -25.75
CA ASP A 28 -5.93 -16.79 -24.35
C ASP A 28 -6.43 -15.36 -24.10
N LYS A 29 -7.22 -15.20 -23.06
CA LYS A 29 -7.67 -13.89 -22.60
C LYS A 29 -6.54 -13.26 -21.79
N ILE A 30 -5.86 -12.29 -22.37
CA ILE A 30 -4.69 -11.65 -21.77
C ILE A 30 -5.05 -10.24 -21.28
N LEU A 31 -4.65 -9.91 -20.06
CA LEU A 31 -4.65 -8.57 -19.49
C LEU A 31 -3.22 -8.02 -19.53
N VAL A 32 -3.03 -6.82 -20.08
CA VAL A 32 -1.70 -6.20 -20.15
C VAL A 32 -1.72 -4.87 -19.38
N ILE A 33 -0.83 -4.72 -18.41
CA ILE A 33 -0.74 -3.57 -17.52
C ILE A 33 0.63 -2.91 -17.66
N GLY A 34 0.66 -1.59 -17.85
CA GLY A 34 1.89 -0.80 -17.79
C GLY A 34 2.09 -0.18 -16.40
N TRP A 35 3.28 -0.36 -15.81
CA TRP A 35 3.66 0.27 -14.54
C TRP A 35 5.10 0.80 -14.57
N SER A 36 5.45 1.71 -13.65
CA SER A 36 6.79 2.32 -13.61
C SER A 36 7.68 1.77 -12.50
N GLU A 37 7.10 1.09 -11.50
CA GLU A 37 7.82 0.66 -10.31
C GLU A 37 8.79 -0.48 -10.60
N ASN A 38 9.97 -0.43 -9.97
CA ASN A 38 10.91 -1.55 -9.91
C ASN A 38 10.54 -2.44 -8.73
N THR A 39 10.01 -3.62 -9.02
CA THR A 39 9.74 -4.66 -8.01
C THR A 39 11.04 -5.11 -7.36
N ASP A 40 11.04 -5.20 -6.04
CA ASP A 40 12.20 -5.64 -5.24
C ASP A 40 12.28 -7.17 -5.14
N ALA A 41 11.18 -7.85 -4.84
CA ALA A 41 11.03 -9.30 -4.77
C ALA A 41 9.55 -9.70 -4.79
N TYR A 42 9.25 -10.97 -5.10
CA TYR A 42 7.90 -11.55 -4.95
C TYR A 42 7.80 -12.55 -3.79
N ASP A 43 8.92 -12.88 -3.13
CA ASP A 43 8.89 -13.61 -1.87
C ASP A 43 8.14 -12.78 -0.80
N PRO A 44 7.00 -13.28 -0.23
CA PRO A 44 6.23 -12.52 0.76
C PRO A 44 7.02 -12.11 2.01
N ALA A 45 8.07 -12.86 2.37
CA ALA A 45 8.93 -12.53 3.51
C ALA A 45 9.99 -11.46 3.19
N ASN A 46 10.13 -11.04 1.91
CA ASN A 46 11.20 -10.11 1.49
C ASN A 46 10.67 -8.91 0.70
N GLY A 47 9.75 -9.09 -0.23
CA GLY A 47 9.24 -8.04 -1.09
C GLY A 47 8.29 -7.08 -0.37
N PHE A 48 8.46 -5.75 -0.59
CA PHE A 48 7.65 -4.73 0.09
C PHE A 48 7.43 -3.48 -0.78
N THR A 49 7.32 -3.67 -2.10
CA THR A 49 6.90 -2.60 -3.03
C THR A 49 5.41 -2.70 -3.35
N HIS A 50 4.81 -1.64 -3.92
CA HIS A 50 3.41 -1.69 -4.37
C HIS A 50 3.17 -2.78 -5.41
N SER A 51 4.11 -2.95 -6.34
CA SER A 51 4.06 -4.01 -7.35
C SER A 51 4.11 -5.41 -6.73
N THR A 52 4.89 -5.61 -5.66
CA THR A 52 4.89 -6.85 -4.87
C THR A 52 3.51 -7.10 -4.25
N HIS A 53 2.90 -6.09 -3.65
CA HIS A 53 1.58 -6.22 -3.02
C HIS A 53 0.50 -6.63 -4.04
N ILE A 54 0.47 -6.02 -5.24
CA ILE A 54 -0.49 -6.37 -6.31
C ILE A 54 -0.31 -7.83 -6.74
N VAL A 55 0.93 -8.25 -7.01
CA VAL A 55 1.22 -9.61 -7.49
C VAL A 55 1.00 -10.65 -6.39
N ASN A 56 1.42 -10.36 -5.16
CA ASN A 56 1.24 -11.29 -4.05
C ASN A 56 -0.24 -11.42 -3.64
N HIS A 57 -1.03 -10.35 -3.73
CA HIS A 57 -2.48 -10.43 -3.55
C HIS A 57 -3.14 -11.35 -4.61
N ALA A 58 -2.65 -11.33 -5.85
CA ALA A 58 -3.14 -12.19 -6.93
C ALA A 58 -2.66 -13.65 -6.83
N THR A 59 -1.53 -13.93 -6.17
CA THR A 59 -0.89 -15.25 -6.22
C THR A 59 -0.92 -16.02 -4.91
N TYR A 60 -1.23 -15.34 -3.80
CA TYR A 60 -1.35 -15.95 -2.47
C TYR A 60 -2.73 -15.67 -1.87
N SER A 61 -3.00 -16.28 -0.73
CA SER A 61 -4.14 -15.98 0.12
C SER A 61 -3.67 -15.78 1.56
N GLN A 62 -4.43 -14.96 2.32
CA GLN A 62 -4.22 -14.68 3.74
C GLN A 62 -5.29 -15.41 4.56
N LEU A 63 -5.22 -15.36 5.88
CA LEU A 63 -6.27 -15.90 6.76
C LEU A 63 -7.58 -15.13 6.60
N VAL A 64 -7.49 -13.82 6.51
CA VAL A 64 -8.61 -12.89 6.37
C VAL A 64 -8.29 -11.83 5.32
N THR A 65 -9.32 -11.17 4.79
CA THR A 65 -9.20 -10.14 3.75
C THR A 65 -10.15 -8.99 3.99
N PHE A 66 -10.07 -7.95 3.17
CA PHE A 66 -11.11 -6.91 3.05
C PHE A 66 -12.05 -7.21 1.87
N PRO A 67 -13.27 -6.66 1.84
CA PRO A 67 -14.04 -6.53 0.59
C PRO A 67 -13.31 -5.62 -0.41
N ASP A 68 -13.53 -5.82 -1.70
CA ASP A 68 -12.89 -5.02 -2.77
C ASP A 68 -13.23 -3.52 -2.69
N GLU A 69 -14.39 -3.16 -2.18
CA GLU A 69 -14.88 -1.77 -2.13
C GLU A 69 -14.80 -1.14 -0.72
N ASP A 70 -14.43 -1.91 0.30
CA ASP A 70 -14.54 -1.46 1.70
C ASP A 70 -13.44 -2.02 2.59
N ALA A 71 -12.52 -1.17 3.02
CA ALA A 71 -11.45 -1.51 3.96
C ALA A 71 -11.85 -1.41 5.45
N SER A 72 -13.13 -1.22 5.78
CA SER A 72 -13.61 -1.11 7.16
C SER A 72 -14.09 -2.44 7.76
N GLN A 73 -14.22 -3.48 6.95
CA GLN A 73 -14.73 -4.79 7.36
C GLN A 73 -13.68 -5.87 7.09
N ILE A 74 -13.60 -6.84 8.00
CA ILE A 74 -12.76 -8.03 7.82
C ILE A 74 -13.64 -9.19 7.36
N LEU A 75 -13.25 -9.84 6.27
CA LEU A 75 -13.91 -11.01 5.71
C LEU A 75 -13.06 -12.28 5.90
N PRO A 76 -13.70 -13.46 6.05
CA PRO A 76 -13.04 -14.75 5.93
C PRO A 76 -12.33 -14.91 4.57
N GLN A 77 -11.12 -15.53 4.58
CA GLN A 77 -10.44 -15.97 3.36
C GLN A 77 -10.00 -17.43 3.52
N LEU A 78 -8.76 -17.74 3.93
CA LEU A 78 -8.38 -19.11 4.28
C LEU A 78 -8.96 -19.56 5.63
N ALA A 79 -9.19 -18.62 6.56
CA ALA A 79 -9.95 -18.90 7.76
C ALA A 79 -11.45 -18.73 7.49
N GLU A 80 -12.27 -19.73 7.80
CA GLU A 80 -13.74 -19.63 7.75
C GLU A 80 -14.30 -18.81 8.92
N SER A 81 -13.61 -18.85 10.07
CA SER A 81 -14.00 -18.16 11.29
C SER A 81 -12.79 -17.98 12.21
N TRP A 82 -12.95 -17.11 13.20
CA TRP A 82 -11.97 -16.90 14.27
C TRP A 82 -12.64 -16.58 15.59
N GLU A 83 -11.93 -16.87 16.68
CA GLU A 83 -12.30 -16.50 18.04
C GLU A 83 -11.18 -15.65 18.66
N ILE A 84 -11.57 -14.65 19.45
CA ILE A 84 -10.65 -13.77 20.18
C ILE A 84 -10.86 -14.01 21.67
N SER A 85 -9.78 -14.24 22.41
CA SER A 85 -9.83 -14.40 23.86
C SER A 85 -10.39 -13.14 24.56
N ALA A 86 -10.96 -13.31 25.73
CA ALA A 86 -11.59 -12.21 26.45
C ALA A 86 -10.65 -11.04 26.80
N ASP A 87 -9.36 -11.30 26.88
CA ASP A 87 -8.30 -10.31 27.11
C ASP A 87 -7.71 -9.74 25.81
N GLY A 88 -8.17 -10.22 24.63
CA GLY A 88 -7.74 -9.75 23.33
C GLY A 88 -6.32 -10.15 22.91
N THR A 89 -5.73 -11.15 23.60
CA THR A 89 -4.33 -11.55 23.37
C THR A 89 -4.18 -12.82 22.55
N VAL A 90 -5.22 -13.64 22.40
CA VAL A 90 -5.17 -14.88 21.60
C VAL A 90 -6.24 -14.83 20.53
N TYR A 91 -5.81 -15.08 19.29
CA TYR A 91 -6.66 -15.20 18.11
C TYR A 91 -6.57 -16.63 17.60
N THR A 92 -7.69 -17.35 17.58
CA THR A 92 -7.76 -18.73 17.09
C THR A 92 -8.55 -18.78 15.80
N PHE A 93 -7.94 -19.23 14.72
CA PHE A 93 -8.56 -19.31 13.39
C PHE A 93 -8.86 -20.77 13.04
N SER A 94 -10.05 -21.00 12.48
CA SER A 94 -10.44 -22.30 11.88
C SER A 94 -10.29 -22.20 10.36
N LEU A 95 -9.43 -23.02 9.77
CA LEU A 95 -9.14 -23.03 8.35
C LEU A 95 -10.23 -23.74 7.55
N ARG A 96 -10.47 -23.26 6.33
CA ARG A 96 -11.35 -23.93 5.36
C ARG A 96 -10.67 -25.17 4.81
N GLN A 97 -11.46 -26.20 4.48
CA GLN A 97 -10.96 -27.49 4.01
C GLN A 97 -11.14 -27.69 2.49
N ASP A 98 -11.73 -26.73 1.80
CA ASP A 98 -11.98 -26.78 0.36
C ASP A 98 -10.96 -25.97 -0.45
N ALA A 99 -9.97 -25.37 0.22
CA ALA A 99 -8.87 -24.64 -0.42
C ALA A 99 -7.63 -25.51 -0.57
N THR A 100 -6.96 -25.39 -1.71
CA THR A 100 -5.68 -26.02 -1.97
C THR A 100 -4.67 -25.00 -2.50
N PHE A 101 -3.39 -25.28 -2.36
CA PHE A 101 -2.35 -24.58 -3.07
C PHE A 101 -2.45 -24.80 -4.60
N ALA A 102 -1.77 -23.94 -5.36
CA ALA A 102 -1.80 -24.03 -6.83
C ALA A 102 -1.27 -25.37 -7.37
N ASN A 103 -0.40 -26.07 -6.64
CA ASN A 103 0.09 -27.40 -6.98
C ASN A 103 -0.87 -28.54 -6.60
N GLY A 104 -1.98 -28.22 -5.93
CA GLY A 104 -3.03 -29.16 -5.51
C GLY A 104 -2.83 -29.77 -4.12
N ASP A 105 -1.82 -29.36 -3.37
CA ASP A 105 -1.63 -29.76 -1.97
C ASP A 105 -2.68 -29.08 -1.07
N ASP A 106 -3.11 -29.78 -0.02
CA ASP A 106 -4.01 -29.24 0.99
C ASP A 106 -3.30 -28.13 1.81
N ILE A 107 -4.06 -27.15 2.29
CA ILE A 107 -3.57 -26.07 3.16
C ILE A 107 -3.81 -26.49 4.60
N THR A 108 -2.78 -26.42 5.44
CA THR A 108 -2.82 -26.84 6.84
C THR A 108 -2.41 -25.70 7.79
N ALA A 109 -2.70 -25.89 9.07
CA ALA A 109 -2.24 -24.99 10.12
C ALA A 109 -0.70 -24.92 10.20
N ASP A 110 0.01 -25.99 9.86
CA ASP A 110 1.48 -26.02 9.81
C ASP A 110 2.03 -25.11 8.71
N ASP A 111 1.34 -24.96 7.57
CA ASP A 111 1.72 -23.99 6.52
C ASP A 111 1.60 -22.54 7.01
N VAL A 112 0.56 -22.25 7.79
CA VAL A 112 0.41 -20.94 8.42
C VAL A 112 1.53 -20.67 9.41
N VAL A 113 1.82 -21.63 10.30
CA VAL A 113 2.92 -21.54 11.28
C VAL A 113 4.25 -21.30 10.58
N PHE A 114 4.57 -22.11 9.57
CA PHE A 114 5.78 -21.96 8.77
C PHE A 114 5.88 -20.56 8.14
N SER A 115 4.80 -20.09 7.51
CA SER A 115 4.80 -18.80 6.81
C SER A 115 5.07 -17.63 7.75
N ILE A 116 4.42 -17.60 8.92
CA ILE A 116 4.59 -16.53 9.91
C ILE A 116 5.96 -16.60 10.58
N GLN A 117 6.43 -17.79 10.97
CA GLN A 117 7.76 -17.96 11.57
C GLN A 117 8.86 -17.61 10.56
N ARG A 118 8.70 -18.03 9.29
CA ARG A 118 9.62 -17.62 8.23
C ARG A 118 9.65 -16.11 8.05
N LEU A 119 8.50 -15.42 8.00
CA LEU A 119 8.43 -13.96 7.92
C LEU A 119 9.21 -13.28 9.06
N GLN A 120 9.02 -13.75 10.31
CA GLN A 120 9.74 -13.23 11.47
C GLN A 120 11.25 -13.49 11.41
N ASN A 121 11.65 -14.74 11.10
CA ASN A 121 13.02 -15.21 11.21
C ASN A 121 13.87 -14.93 9.96
N TYR A 122 13.26 -14.78 8.79
CA TYR A 122 13.94 -14.34 7.55
C TYR A 122 14.47 -12.90 7.68
N ASN A 123 13.78 -12.07 8.47
CA ASN A 123 14.16 -10.69 8.75
C ASN A 123 14.35 -9.82 7.46
N GLY A 124 13.48 -10.06 6.47
CA GLY A 124 13.40 -9.26 5.25
C GLY A 124 12.74 -7.89 5.46
N ASN A 125 12.54 -7.14 4.39
CA ASN A 125 11.99 -5.78 4.45
C ASN A 125 10.67 -5.67 5.25
N PRO A 126 9.67 -6.59 5.10
CA PRO A 126 8.39 -6.47 5.78
C PRO A 126 8.33 -7.15 7.15
N SER A 127 9.41 -7.76 7.65
CA SER A 127 9.40 -8.56 8.89
C SER A 127 8.90 -7.79 10.11
N PHE A 128 9.09 -6.47 10.14
CA PHE A 128 8.63 -5.59 11.22
C PHE A 128 7.10 -5.62 11.44
N LEU A 129 6.32 -6.00 10.41
CA LEU A 129 4.87 -6.16 10.54
C LEU A 129 4.49 -7.36 11.40
N ALA A 130 5.34 -8.37 11.47
CA ALA A 130 5.17 -9.53 12.34
C ALA A 130 5.76 -9.31 13.75
N ASP A 131 6.35 -8.15 14.03
CA ASP A 131 6.82 -7.78 15.37
C ASP A 131 5.65 -7.76 16.37
N GLY A 132 5.87 -8.36 17.53
CA GLY A 132 4.84 -8.46 18.57
C GLY A 132 3.77 -9.53 18.29
N ILE A 133 4.07 -10.55 17.49
CA ILE A 133 3.45 -11.86 17.55
C ILE A 133 4.38 -12.72 18.42
N ASP A 134 3.91 -13.07 19.64
CA ASP A 134 4.73 -13.84 20.59
C ASP A 134 4.87 -15.31 20.15
N SER A 135 3.77 -15.89 19.66
CA SER A 135 3.78 -17.24 19.08
C SER A 135 2.68 -17.44 18.06
N VAL A 136 2.92 -18.35 17.15
CA VAL A 136 1.92 -18.95 16.26
C VAL A 136 2.04 -20.47 16.37
N GLU A 137 0.92 -21.16 16.62
CA GLU A 137 0.91 -22.60 16.93
C GLU A 137 -0.24 -23.30 16.19
N ALA A 138 0.05 -24.43 15.54
CA ALA A 138 -0.97 -25.33 15.06
C ALA A 138 -1.56 -26.11 16.25
N ILE A 139 -2.86 -25.96 16.48
CA ILE A 139 -3.59 -26.72 17.50
C ILE A 139 -3.96 -28.10 16.99
N ASP A 140 -4.34 -28.16 15.74
CA ASP A 140 -4.56 -29.36 14.92
C ASP A 140 -4.38 -28.98 13.44
N ASP A 141 -4.68 -29.90 12.50
CA ASP A 141 -4.44 -29.69 11.07
C ASP A 141 -5.21 -28.47 10.50
N ASP A 142 -6.34 -28.10 11.11
CA ASP A 142 -7.27 -27.06 10.63
C ASP A 142 -7.36 -25.83 11.56
N THR A 143 -6.66 -25.83 12.67
CA THR A 143 -6.78 -24.78 13.69
C THR A 143 -5.42 -24.19 14.04
N VAL A 144 -5.28 -22.88 13.88
CA VAL A 144 -4.05 -22.13 14.23
C VAL A 144 -4.35 -21.05 15.25
N ALA A 145 -3.48 -20.90 16.25
CA ALA A 145 -3.59 -19.88 17.28
C ALA A 145 -2.40 -18.91 17.25
N PHE A 146 -2.69 -17.62 17.31
CA PHE A 146 -1.73 -16.54 17.46
C PHE A 146 -1.81 -16.00 18.88
N THR A 147 -0.68 -15.83 19.54
CA THR A 147 -0.58 -15.17 20.84
C THR A 147 0.17 -13.86 20.71
N LEU A 148 -0.40 -12.81 21.28
CA LEU A 148 0.14 -11.45 21.29
C LEU A 148 0.48 -11.04 22.72
N PRO A 149 1.50 -10.18 22.95
CA PRO A 149 1.91 -9.74 24.29
C PRO A 149 0.88 -8.84 24.98
N ALA A 150 -0.04 -8.23 24.21
CA ALA A 150 -1.13 -7.38 24.67
C ALA A 150 -2.27 -7.39 23.67
N ALA A 151 -3.46 -6.97 24.09
CA ALA A 151 -4.61 -6.77 23.20
C ALA A 151 -4.23 -5.83 22.03
N ARG A 152 -4.51 -6.28 20.80
CA ARG A 152 -4.21 -5.54 19.57
C ARG A 152 -5.43 -5.58 18.64
N PRO A 153 -6.36 -4.64 18.78
CA PRO A 153 -7.60 -4.61 17.97
C PRO A 153 -7.36 -4.49 16.46
N SER A 154 -6.19 -3.96 16.03
CA SER A 154 -5.76 -3.87 14.63
C SER A 154 -5.26 -5.18 14.05
N PHE A 155 -5.03 -6.23 14.83
CA PHE A 155 -4.36 -7.45 14.39
C PHE A 155 -5.04 -8.10 13.19
N LEU A 156 -6.37 -8.15 13.15
CA LEU A 156 -7.09 -8.69 12.00
C LEU A 156 -6.85 -7.86 10.72
N SER A 157 -6.79 -6.52 10.84
CA SER A 157 -6.45 -5.65 9.70
C SER A 157 -5.00 -5.82 9.26
N GLU A 158 -4.08 -6.03 10.20
CA GLU A 158 -2.65 -6.25 9.89
C GLU A 158 -2.45 -7.50 9.04
N ILE A 159 -3.07 -8.63 9.43
CA ILE A 159 -2.90 -9.91 8.75
C ILE A 159 -3.67 -10.05 7.43
N THR A 160 -4.41 -9.02 6.97
CA THR A 160 -4.91 -8.95 5.59
C THR A 160 -3.81 -8.58 4.59
N SER A 161 -2.67 -8.07 5.06
CA SER A 161 -1.55 -7.70 4.20
C SER A 161 -0.99 -8.92 3.47
N ALA A 162 -0.64 -8.73 2.20
CA ALA A 162 0.02 -9.76 1.39
C ALA A 162 1.37 -10.23 1.98
N VAL A 163 1.92 -9.53 2.96
CA VAL A 163 3.07 -9.95 3.75
C VAL A 163 2.76 -11.19 4.60
N PHE A 164 1.51 -11.32 5.06
CA PHE A 164 1.03 -12.48 5.83
C PHE A 164 0.46 -13.60 4.93
N SER A 165 0.92 -13.68 3.69
CA SER A 165 0.56 -14.73 2.75
C SER A 165 0.91 -16.12 3.28
N VAL A 166 -0.03 -17.06 3.16
CA VAL A 166 0.23 -18.46 3.49
C VAL A 166 0.90 -19.14 2.31
N THR A 167 2.08 -19.70 2.55
CA THR A 167 2.90 -20.39 1.56
C THR A 167 2.88 -21.90 1.78
N ASN A 168 2.95 -22.70 0.72
CA ASN A 168 3.14 -24.14 0.81
C ASN A 168 4.52 -24.44 1.45
N ALA A 169 4.51 -24.84 2.71
CA ALA A 169 5.72 -25.07 3.49
C ALA A 169 6.62 -26.14 2.86
N ASP A 170 6.04 -27.25 2.40
CA ASP A 170 6.77 -28.35 1.77
C ASP A 170 7.48 -27.90 0.49
N ALA A 171 6.79 -27.14 -0.36
CA ALA A 171 7.38 -26.61 -1.59
C ALA A 171 8.49 -25.61 -1.32
N VAL A 172 8.32 -24.71 -0.33
CA VAL A 172 9.33 -23.73 0.05
C VAL A 172 10.55 -24.41 0.67
N MET A 173 10.35 -25.36 1.60
CA MET A 173 11.43 -26.14 2.22
C MET A 173 12.19 -27.00 1.21
N ALA A 174 11.49 -27.62 0.25
CA ALA A 174 12.13 -28.40 -0.82
C ALA A 174 13.06 -27.54 -1.71
N ASN A 175 12.86 -26.21 -1.72
CA ASN A 175 13.66 -25.23 -2.46
C ASN A 175 14.60 -24.40 -1.57
N GLY A 176 14.88 -24.88 -0.36
CA GLY A 176 15.87 -24.30 0.54
C GLY A 176 15.35 -23.26 1.52
N GLY A 177 14.02 -23.14 1.64
CA GLY A 177 13.40 -22.30 2.66
C GLY A 177 13.42 -22.92 4.03
N THR A 178 13.36 -22.07 5.06
CA THR A 178 13.32 -22.48 6.47
C THR A 178 12.65 -21.41 7.31
N ASP A 179 11.94 -21.84 8.35
CA ASP A 179 11.34 -21.00 9.39
C ASP A 179 12.19 -20.93 10.66
N ALA A 180 13.38 -21.54 10.64
CA ALA A 180 14.28 -21.58 11.79
C ALA A 180 14.77 -20.18 12.19
N MET A 181 15.17 -20.00 13.44
CA MET A 181 15.64 -18.72 14.00
C MET A 181 16.85 -18.11 13.26
N ASP A 182 17.57 -18.91 12.49
CA ASP A 182 18.70 -18.50 11.65
C ASP A 182 18.32 -18.37 10.15
N ALA A 183 17.02 -18.31 9.83
CA ALA A 183 16.53 -18.20 8.47
C ALA A 183 17.12 -17.00 7.69
N ALA A 184 17.39 -15.88 8.37
CA ALA A 184 18.06 -14.73 7.77
C ALA A 184 19.42 -15.06 7.12
N GLU A 185 20.10 -16.12 7.59
CA GLU A 185 21.42 -16.55 7.11
C GLU A 185 21.33 -17.83 6.26
N THR A 186 20.31 -18.66 6.47
CA THR A 186 20.25 -20.03 5.94
C THR A 186 19.17 -20.27 4.90
N ASP A 187 18.11 -19.45 4.87
CA ASP A 187 17.06 -19.53 3.86
C ASP A 187 17.57 -19.11 2.49
N THR A 188 17.33 -19.95 1.49
CA THR A 188 17.74 -19.72 0.11
C THR A 188 16.58 -19.82 -0.91
N ALA A 189 15.33 -19.86 -0.40
CA ALA A 189 14.15 -20.04 -1.26
C ALA A 189 13.77 -18.77 -2.06
N GLY A 190 14.34 -17.61 -1.78
CA GLY A 190 13.98 -16.35 -2.45
C GLY A 190 13.99 -16.47 -3.98
N ALA A 191 15.04 -17.04 -4.58
CA ALA A 191 15.10 -17.22 -6.03
C ALA A 191 14.01 -18.17 -6.59
N TYR A 192 13.54 -19.15 -5.81
CA TYR A 192 12.40 -19.98 -6.17
C TYR A 192 11.11 -19.15 -6.13
N LEU A 193 10.85 -18.44 -5.04
CA LEU A 193 9.63 -17.64 -4.85
C LEU A 193 9.55 -16.43 -5.79
N ASP A 194 10.69 -15.93 -6.26
CA ASP A 194 10.77 -14.92 -7.31
C ASP A 194 10.55 -15.49 -8.73
N SER A 195 10.60 -16.79 -8.91
CA SER A 195 10.39 -17.45 -10.19
C SER A 195 9.03 -18.15 -10.33
N THR A 196 8.38 -18.46 -9.20
CA THR A 196 7.02 -19.01 -9.14
C THR A 196 6.43 -18.77 -7.75
N SER A 197 5.12 -18.58 -7.66
CA SER A 197 4.47 -18.47 -6.36
C SER A 197 4.19 -19.85 -5.76
N ALA A 198 4.36 -19.96 -4.44
CA ALA A 198 3.98 -21.15 -3.66
C ALA A 198 2.66 -20.90 -2.89
N GLY A 199 1.71 -20.22 -3.53
CA GLY A 199 0.47 -19.76 -2.90
C GLY A 199 -0.77 -20.49 -3.38
N SER A 200 -1.92 -19.96 -2.93
CA SER A 200 -3.27 -20.47 -3.20
C SER A 200 -4.17 -19.44 -3.86
N GLY A 201 -3.61 -18.34 -4.37
CA GLY A 201 -4.34 -17.26 -5.02
C GLY A 201 -4.91 -17.63 -6.39
N PRO A 202 -5.71 -16.73 -7.00
CA PRO A 202 -6.35 -16.94 -8.32
C PRO A 202 -5.37 -17.07 -9.48
N TYR A 203 -4.14 -16.62 -9.31
CA TYR A 203 -3.06 -16.72 -10.30
C TYR A 203 -1.81 -17.37 -9.70
N VAL A 204 -0.90 -17.77 -10.59
CA VAL A 204 0.45 -18.26 -10.27
C VAL A 204 1.46 -17.38 -10.99
N LEU A 205 2.53 -16.97 -10.31
CA LEU A 205 3.67 -16.33 -10.94
C LEU A 205 4.37 -17.32 -11.88
N GLU A 206 4.38 -17.05 -13.18
CA GLU A 206 5.00 -17.91 -14.20
C GLU A 206 6.39 -17.42 -14.58
N ASN A 207 6.59 -16.09 -14.63
CA ASN A 207 7.86 -15.50 -15.03
C ASN A 207 8.02 -14.11 -14.44
N TRP A 208 9.22 -13.79 -13.98
CA TRP A 208 9.64 -12.45 -13.64
C TRP A 208 11.00 -12.13 -14.27
N GLU A 209 11.00 -11.13 -15.10
CA GLU A 209 12.21 -10.52 -15.67
C GLU A 209 12.36 -9.11 -15.08
N PRO A 210 13.24 -8.89 -14.09
CA PRO A 210 13.39 -7.59 -13.44
C PRO A 210 13.58 -6.44 -14.44
N GLN A 211 12.88 -5.33 -14.22
CA GLN A 211 12.88 -4.14 -15.09
C GLN A 211 12.39 -4.41 -16.54
N ASN A 212 11.73 -5.51 -16.77
CA ASN A 212 11.14 -5.85 -18.07
C ASN A 212 9.66 -6.23 -17.90
N ARG A 213 9.37 -7.39 -17.34
CA ARG A 213 7.98 -7.85 -17.20
C ARG A 213 7.80 -8.89 -16.11
N THR A 214 6.54 -8.98 -15.62
CA THR A 214 6.03 -10.05 -14.76
C THR A 214 4.85 -10.70 -15.45
N GLU A 215 4.79 -12.03 -15.45
CA GLU A 215 3.70 -12.81 -16.04
C GLU A 215 3.05 -13.71 -15.00
N LEU A 216 1.72 -13.59 -14.91
CA LEU A 216 0.88 -14.46 -14.10
C LEU A 216 0.03 -15.33 -15.02
N VAL A 217 -0.18 -16.58 -14.63
CA VAL A 217 -1.11 -17.51 -15.29
C VAL A 217 -2.22 -17.89 -14.32
N ARG A 218 -3.42 -18.12 -14.84
CA ARG A 218 -4.55 -18.52 -14.01
C ARG A 218 -4.25 -19.80 -13.25
N ASN A 219 -4.62 -19.83 -11.98
CA ASN A 219 -4.55 -21.01 -11.13
C ASN A 219 -5.79 -21.88 -11.38
N GLU A 220 -5.64 -22.98 -12.10
CA GLU A 220 -6.76 -23.90 -12.39
C GLU A 220 -7.26 -24.64 -11.13
N ASN A 221 -6.47 -24.66 -10.04
CA ASN A 221 -6.83 -25.24 -8.74
C ASN A 221 -7.36 -24.19 -7.75
N TYR A 222 -7.62 -22.95 -8.21
CA TYR A 222 -8.12 -21.92 -7.33
C TYR A 222 -9.47 -22.31 -6.72
N TRP A 223 -9.55 -22.22 -5.41
CA TRP A 223 -10.71 -22.62 -4.61
C TRP A 223 -11.90 -21.62 -4.66
N GLY A 224 -11.65 -20.38 -5.10
CA GLY A 224 -12.67 -19.36 -5.33
C GLY A 224 -13.19 -19.33 -6.76
N ASP A 225 -13.84 -18.22 -7.11
CA ASP A 225 -14.34 -18.00 -8.47
C ASP A 225 -13.17 -17.84 -9.45
N GLN A 226 -13.19 -18.54 -10.56
CA GLN A 226 -12.12 -18.48 -11.57
C GLN A 226 -12.07 -17.10 -12.22
N PRO A 227 -10.89 -16.44 -12.30
CA PRO A 227 -10.75 -15.14 -12.92
C PRO A 227 -11.01 -15.20 -14.44
N TYR A 228 -11.43 -14.07 -15.01
CA TYR A 228 -11.76 -13.96 -16.43
C TYR A 228 -10.56 -14.12 -17.36
N PHE A 229 -9.40 -13.54 -16.99
CA PHE A 229 -8.20 -13.59 -17.81
C PHE A 229 -7.41 -14.87 -17.53
N ASP A 230 -6.92 -15.49 -18.61
CA ASP A 230 -6.06 -16.69 -18.53
C ASP A 230 -4.63 -16.30 -18.15
N ARG A 231 -4.23 -15.06 -18.48
CA ARG A 231 -2.88 -14.53 -18.26
C ARG A 231 -2.94 -13.03 -17.94
N VAL A 232 -2.09 -12.59 -17.02
CA VAL A 232 -1.85 -11.16 -16.72
C VAL A 232 -0.37 -10.86 -16.96
N ILE A 233 -0.10 -9.80 -17.70
CA ILE A 233 1.26 -9.35 -18.02
C ILE A 233 1.44 -7.92 -17.53
N PHE A 234 2.36 -7.73 -16.61
CA PHE A 234 2.82 -6.41 -16.21
C PHE A 234 4.08 -6.06 -16.97
N ILE A 235 4.08 -4.94 -17.65
CA ILE A 235 5.22 -4.46 -18.43
C ILE A 235 5.83 -3.26 -17.71
N HIS A 236 7.14 -3.32 -17.43
CA HIS A 236 7.86 -2.20 -16.84
C HIS A 236 8.01 -1.08 -17.87
N MET A 237 7.32 0.02 -17.64
CA MET A 237 7.30 1.23 -18.47
C MET A 237 7.54 2.45 -17.57
N PRO A 238 8.79 2.83 -17.27
CA PRO A 238 9.10 3.86 -16.30
C PRO A 238 8.59 5.26 -16.69
N GLU A 239 8.40 5.50 -17.98
CA GLU A 239 7.95 6.78 -18.51
C GLU A 239 6.42 6.80 -18.70
N GLY A 240 5.69 7.61 -17.94
CA GLY A 240 4.23 7.74 -18.05
C GLY A 240 3.75 8.13 -19.48
N ALA A 241 4.56 8.90 -20.21
CA ALA A 241 4.26 9.21 -21.62
C ALA A 241 4.25 7.95 -22.51
N THR A 242 5.11 6.97 -22.23
CA THR A 242 5.13 5.67 -22.92
C THR A 242 3.90 4.84 -22.54
N GLN A 243 3.52 4.80 -21.27
CA GLN A 243 2.29 4.14 -20.82
C GLN A 243 1.05 4.75 -21.48
N LYS A 244 0.95 6.10 -21.50
CA LYS A 244 -0.15 6.81 -22.18
C LYS A 244 -0.25 6.44 -23.64
N ALA A 245 0.85 6.47 -24.38
CA ALA A 245 0.89 6.15 -25.80
C ALA A 245 0.49 4.69 -26.08
N ALA A 246 0.98 3.74 -25.25
CA ALA A 246 0.64 2.32 -25.34
C ALA A 246 -0.85 2.06 -25.05
N LEU A 247 -1.43 2.76 -24.06
CA LEU A 247 -2.85 2.68 -23.74
C LEU A 247 -3.73 3.21 -24.90
N GLU A 248 -3.36 4.36 -25.49
CA GLU A 248 -4.05 4.93 -26.65
C GLU A 248 -3.95 4.02 -27.90
N ALA A 249 -2.83 3.35 -28.10
CA ALA A 249 -2.63 2.38 -29.18
C ALA A 249 -3.38 1.04 -28.94
N GLY A 250 -3.70 0.71 -27.70
CA GLY A 250 -4.29 -0.57 -27.29
C GLY A 250 -3.26 -1.67 -27.08
N ASP A 251 -1.99 -1.31 -26.91
CA ASP A 251 -0.91 -2.25 -26.60
C ASP A 251 -0.92 -2.67 -25.11
N ILE A 252 -1.54 -1.83 -24.24
CA ILE A 252 -1.84 -2.16 -22.85
C ILE A 252 -3.32 -1.87 -22.55
N ASP A 253 -3.86 -2.55 -21.55
CA ASP A 253 -5.25 -2.39 -21.09
C ASP A 253 -5.38 -1.36 -19.96
N LEU A 254 -4.31 -1.19 -19.16
CA LEU A 254 -4.29 -0.30 -18.01
C LEU A 254 -2.92 0.36 -17.88
N ALA A 255 -2.90 1.68 -17.61
CA ALA A 255 -1.72 2.48 -17.31
C ALA A 255 -1.80 2.94 -15.84
N PHE A 256 -0.83 2.51 -15.04
CA PHE A 256 -0.88 2.68 -13.59
C PHE A 256 -0.29 4.01 -13.12
N ASP A 257 0.72 4.56 -13.84
CA ASP A 257 1.54 5.67 -13.35
C ASP A 257 1.55 6.84 -14.34
N LEU A 258 0.41 7.49 -14.51
CA LEU A 258 0.29 8.69 -15.33
C LEU A 258 0.32 9.95 -14.46
N SER A 259 1.01 11.00 -14.93
CA SER A 259 0.93 12.31 -14.30
C SER A 259 -0.46 12.96 -14.49
N PRO A 260 -0.84 13.92 -13.65
CA PRO A 260 -2.12 14.63 -13.79
C PRO A 260 -2.34 15.23 -15.20
N ASP A 261 -1.30 15.80 -15.82
CA ASP A 261 -1.36 16.35 -17.19
C ASP A 261 -1.56 15.27 -18.25
N GLN A 262 -0.96 14.09 -18.06
CA GLN A 262 -1.12 12.95 -18.96
C GLN A 262 -2.53 12.39 -18.88
N VAL A 263 -3.09 12.27 -17.67
CA VAL A 263 -4.47 11.85 -17.42
C VAL A 263 -5.45 12.86 -18.03
N ALA A 264 -5.24 14.17 -17.79
CA ALA A 264 -6.06 15.22 -18.40
C ALA A 264 -6.03 15.16 -19.94
N GLY A 265 -4.89 14.78 -20.52
CA GLY A 265 -4.76 14.59 -21.97
C GLY A 265 -5.48 13.37 -22.53
N LEU A 266 -6.04 12.48 -21.69
CA LEU A 266 -6.89 11.33 -22.08
C LEU A 266 -8.38 11.63 -21.96
N GLU A 267 -8.76 12.70 -21.29
CA GLU A 267 -10.16 13.08 -21.10
C GLU A 267 -10.88 13.26 -22.43
N GLY A 268 -12.09 12.68 -22.52
CA GLY A 268 -12.90 12.73 -23.75
C GLY A 268 -12.54 11.67 -24.81
N ASN A 269 -11.56 10.80 -24.56
CA ASN A 269 -11.30 9.65 -25.41
C ASN A 269 -12.28 8.51 -25.04
N GLU A 270 -13.27 8.25 -25.91
CA GLU A 270 -14.33 7.23 -25.68
C GLU A 270 -13.79 5.79 -25.49
N ALA A 271 -12.55 5.52 -25.92
CA ALA A 271 -11.91 4.21 -25.77
C ALA A 271 -11.20 4.03 -24.42
N ILE A 272 -11.18 5.06 -23.56
CA ILE A 272 -10.45 5.06 -22.29
C ILE A 272 -11.37 5.56 -21.18
N GLU A 273 -11.36 4.88 -20.06
CA GLU A 273 -11.95 5.32 -18.80
C GLU A 273 -10.86 5.74 -17.83
N ILE A 274 -11.19 6.64 -16.92
CA ILE A 274 -10.29 7.16 -15.91
C ILE A 274 -10.98 7.02 -14.56
N TYR A 275 -10.37 6.23 -13.69
CA TYR A 275 -10.70 6.24 -12.25
C TYR A 275 -10.00 7.42 -11.59
N ARG A 276 -10.69 8.09 -10.66
CA ARG A 276 -10.14 9.14 -9.80
C ARG A 276 -10.63 8.95 -8.37
N GLY A 277 -9.72 9.00 -7.42
CA GLY A 277 -10.04 8.90 -6.01
C GLY A 277 -8.88 9.37 -5.12
N PRO A 278 -9.11 9.59 -3.82
CA PRO A 278 -8.03 9.94 -2.90
C PRO A 278 -7.10 8.76 -2.70
N SER A 279 -5.78 9.02 -2.61
CA SER A 279 -4.80 8.01 -2.21
C SER A 279 -4.81 7.80 -0.68
N THR A 280 -3.98 6.86 -0.20
CA THR A 280 -3.65 6.72 1.22
C THR A 280 -2.46 7.58 1.64
N LEU A 281 -1.82 8.25 0.69
CA LEU A 281 -0.59 9.02 0.94
C LEU A 281 -0.90 10.43 1.42
N THR A 282 -0.04 10.96 2.26
CA THR A 282 -0.11 12.35 2.72
C THR A 282 1.22 13.05 2.53
N HIS A 283 1.21 14.19 1.86
CA HIS A 283 2.36 15.10 1.80
C HIS A 283 2.35 16.04 3.00
N PHE A 284 3.50 16.19 3.65
CA PHE A 284 3.60 17.00 4.86
C PHE A 284 4.98 17.65 5.05
N VAL A 285 4.97 18.79 5.73
CA VAL A 285 6.18 19.38 6.33
C VAL A 285 6.31 18.84 7.74
N ILE A 286 7.49 18.37 8.10
CA ILE A 286 7.87 17.92 9.45
C ILE A 286 8.89 18.89 10.03
N MET A 287 8.67 19.28 11.28
CA MET A 287 9.51 20.26 11.98
C MET A 287 10.05 19.62 13.26
N ASN A 288 11.36 19.39 13.30
CA ASN A 288 12.00 18.73 14.44
C ASN A 288 11.74 19.50 15.74
N THR A 289 11.44 18.78 16.83
CA THR A 289 11.11 19.42 18.11
C THR A 289 12.33 19.79 18.94
N GLU A 290 13.54 19.40 18.51
CA GLU A 290 14.79 19.84 19.12
C GLU A 290 15.25 21.17 18.54
N GLU A 291 15.38 22.20 19.41
CA GLU A 291 15.80 23.53 19.01
C GLU A 291 17.20 23.55 18.37
N GLU A 292 18.09 22.66 18.78
CA GLU A 292 19.43 22.53 18.20
C GLU A 292 19.40 22.15 16.71
N LYS A 293 18.33 21.47 16.24
CA LYS A 293 18.17 20.98 14.87
C LYS A 293 17.33 21.92 14.01
N SER A 294 16.18 22.36 14.51
CA SER A 294 15.21 23.14 13.72
C SER A 294 15.14 24.63 14.13
N GLY A 295 15.89 25.03 15.17
CA GLY A 295 15.87 26.41 15.67
C GLY A 295 14.46 26.85 16.04
N PRO A 296 13.98 27.99 15.48
CA PRO A 296 12.64 28.54 15.78
C PRO A 296 11.48 27.59 15.49
N PHE A 297 11.68 26.62 14.59
CA PHE A 297 10.63 25.65 14.17
C PHE A 297 10.38 24.55 15.20
N ALA A 298 11.20 24.45 16.26
CA ALA A 298 10.88 23.64 17.44
C ALA A 298 9.71 24.23 18.27
N ASN A 299 9.40 25.53 18.08
CA ASN A 299 8.32 26.21 18.80
C ASN A 299 6.95 25.85 18.21
N PRO A 300 6.00 25.28 18.99
CA PRO A 300 4.66 24.92 18.51
C PRO A 300 3.86 26.08 17.90
N THR A 301 4.05 27.33 18.39
CA THR A 301 3.40 28.53 17.83
C THR A 301 3.90 28.79 16.41
N VAL A 302 5.21 28.63 16.14
CA VAL A 302 5.79 28.76 14.79
C VAL A 302 5.30 27.62 13.89
N GLN A 303 5.22 26.39 14.40
CA GLN A 303 4.69 25.24 13.67
C GLN A 303 3.24 25.46 13.24
N LEU A 304 2.43 26.06 14.13
CA LEU A 304 1.04 26.41 13.81
C LEU A 304 0.97 27.53 12.77
N ALA A 305 1.88 28.51 12.81
CA ALA A 305 1.97 29.56 11.80
C ALA A 305 2.29 29.01 10.41
N VAL A 306 3.19 28.00 10.32
CA VAL A 306 3.48 27.30 9.06
C VAL A 306 2.22 26.69 8.48
N ARG A 307 1.38 26.01 9.30
CA ARG A 307 0.11 25.42 8.81
C ARG A 307 -0.84 26.47 8.24
N TYR A 308 -1.00 27.62 8.88
CA TYR A 308 -1.88 28.68 8.37
C TYR A 308 -1.31 29.39 7.13
N ALA A 309 -0.01 29.28 6.85
CA ALA A 309 0.62 29.92 5.71
C ALA A 309 0.48 29.12 4.40
N LEU A 310 0.33 27.79 4.48
CA LEU A 310 0.30 26.92 3.30
C LEU A 310 -0.98 27.13 2.45
N ASP A 311 -0.82 27.15 1.13
CA ASP A 311 -1.91 27.30 0.15
C ASP A 311 -2.47 25.93 -0.28
N TYR A 312 -3.37 25.39 0.53
CA TYR A 312 -3.96 24.07 0.35
C TYR A 312 -4.64 23.90 -1.03
N GLU A 313 -5.35 24.90 -1.53
CA GLU A 313 -6.01 24.84 -2.83
C GLU A 313 -4.99 24.81 -3.98
N GLY A 314 -3.84 25.48 -3.81
CA GLY A 314 -2.75 25.42 -4.77
C GLY A 314 -2.12 24.04 -4.87
N TYR A 315 -2.01 23.29 -3.76
CA TYR A 315 -1.52 21.90 -3.80
C TYR A 315 -2.51 20.98 -4.47
N LYS A 316 -3.81 21.14 -4.27
CA LYS A 316 -4.84 20.40 -5.03
C LYS A 316 -4.76 20.65 -6.54
N THR A 317 -4.36 21.86 -6.93
CA THR A 317 -4.13 22.16 -8.35
C THR A 317 -2.95 21.40 -8.95
N LEU A 318 -1.90 21.12 -8.12
CA LEU A 318 -0.71 20.39 -8.56
C LEU A 318 -0.94 18.87 -8.61
N TRP A 319 -1.72 18.34 -7.67
CA TRP A 319 -1.83 16.91 -7.43
C TRP A 319 -3.24 16.33 -7.59
N GLY A 320 -4.26 17.19 -7.74
CA GLY A 320 -5.63 16.74 -7.46
C GLY A 320 -5.81 16.37 -5.97
N GLY A 321 -6.79 15.54 -5.67
CA GLY A 321 -7.02 14.99 -4.35
C GLY A 321 -7.68 15.94 -3.37
N VAL A 322 -7.39 15.77 -2.07
CA VAL A 322 -8.06 16.47 -0.97
C VAL A 322 -7.07 17.11 -0.02
N THR A 323 -7.51 18.19 0.65
CA THR A 323 -6.79 18.74 1.80
C THR A 323 -7.03 17.83 3.00
N PRO A 324 -5.97 17.32 3.68
CA PRO A 324 -6.15 16.51 4.86
C PRO A 324 -6.89 17.33 5.94
N GLY A 325 -7.95 16.75 6.50
CA GLY A 325 -8.71 17.38 7.57
C GLY A 325 -7.90 17.56 8.83
N THR A 326 -6.95 16.68 9.04
CA THR A 326 -6.06 16.69 10.18
C THR A 326 -4.75 16.04 9.80
N ASN A 327 -3.85 16.11 10.70
CA ASN A 327 -2.56 15.52 10.77
C ASN A 327 -2.51 14.13 10.22
N MET A 328 -1.86 13.79 9.23
CA MET A 328 -1.50 12.47 8.74
C MET A 328 -2.64 11.43 8.60
N TRP A 329 -3.84 11.70 9.13
CA TRP A 329 -5.00 10.81 9.05
C TRP A 329 -5.69 11.00 7.70
N VAL A 330 -5.80 9.94 6.93
CA VAL A 330 -6.44 9.97 5.61
C VAL A 330 -7.93 9.65 5.69
N GLY A 331 -8.71 10.15 4.75
CA GLY A 331 -10.17 10.12 4.77
C GLY A 331 -10.86 8.75 4.67
N PHE A 332 -10.09 7.66 4.50
CA PHE A 332 -10.64 6.28 4.52
C PHE A 332 -11.17 5.88 5.91
N PHE A 333 -10.61 6.49 6.94
CA PHE A 333 -11.04 6.26 8.31
C PHE A 333 -12.05 7.35 8.63
N SER A 334 -13.31 7.01 8.68
CA SER A 334 -14.48 7.89 8.68
C SER A 334 -14.53 9.02 9.74
N ALA A 335 -13.64 9.00 10.73
CA ALA A 335 -13.50 10.07 11.71
C ALA A 335 -12.84 11.34 11.17
N PHE A 336 -12.33 11.34 9.94
CA PHE A 336 -11.28 12.26 9.49
C PHE A 336 -11.67 13.11 8.29
N GLY A 337 -12.93 13.53 8.25
CA GLY A 337 -13.52 14.26 7.14
C GLY A 337 -12.87 15.62 6.83
N GLU A 338 -13.10 16.10 5.62
CA GLU A 338 -12.64 17.41 5.10
C GLU A 338 -13.15 18.62 5.92
N ASP A 339 -14.20 18.45 6.72
CA ASP A 339 -14.78 19.47 7.60
C ASP A 339 -13.82 19.98 8.68
N ARG A 340 -12.70 19.27 8.91
CA ARG A 340 -11.65 19.62 9.86
C ARG A 340 -10.38 20.16 9.19
N ALA A 341 -10.39 20.30 7.86
CA ALA A 341 -9.25 20.77 7.10
C ALA A 341 -8.78 22.17 7.54
N PHE A 342 -7.46 22.37 7.55
CA PHE A 342 -6.92 23.72 7.68
C PHE A 342 -7.31 24.55 6.45
N SER A 343 -7.55 25.82 6.69
CA SER A 343 -7.66 26.83 5.64
C SER A 343 -6.51 27.81 5.75
N ARG A 344 -6.03 28.32 4.63
CA ARG A 344 -5.00 29.34 4.59
C ARG A 344 -5.48 30.63 5.28
N ASP A 345 -4.69 31.13 6.22
CA ASP A 345 -4.91 32.41 6.90
C ASP A 345 -3.57 33.12 7.16
N LEU A 346 -3.17 33.96 6.23
CA LEU A 346 -1.88 34.68 6.29
C LEU A 346 -1.81 35.69 7.44
N ASP A 347 -2.95 36.29 7.83
CA ASP A 347 -2.98 37.23 8.93
C ASP A 347 -2.80 36.50 10.26
N LYS A 348 -3.46 35.35 10.43
CA LYS A 348 -3.26 34.48 11.58
C LYS A 348 -1.83 33.94 11.66
N ALA A 349 -1.25 33.52 10.52
CA ALA A 349 0.15 33.09 10.48
C ALA A 349 1.12 34.21 10.96
N ARG A 350 0.93 35.45 10.48
CA ARG A 350 1.76 36.60 10.92
C ARG A 350 1.55 36.94 12.40
N GLU A 351 0.31 36.85 12.89
CA GLU A 351 0.01 37.05 14.32
C GLU A 351 0.79 36.06 15.19
N LEU A 352 0.75 34.75 14.83
CA LEU A 352 1.46 33.69 15.55
C LEU A 352 2.98 33.86 15.48
N LEU A 353 3.53 34.26 14.33
CA LEU A 353 4.96 34.56 14.21
C LEU A 353 5.37 35.72 15.11
N ALA A 354 4.54 36.77 15.17
CA ALA A 354 4.78 37.92 16.05
C ALA A 354 4.68 37.55 17.54
N GLU A 355 3.71 36.72 17.92
CA GLU A 355 3.57 36.16 19.28
C GLU A 355 4.80 35.36 19.68
N ALA A 356 5.34 34.56 18.75
CA ALA A 356 6.56 33.77 18.95
C ALA A 356 7.85 34.61 18.94
N GLY A 357 7.75 35.94 18.67
CA GLY A 357 8.90 36.87 18.67
C GLY A 357 9.57 37.06 17.31
N TYR A 358 8.95 36.60 16.21
CA TYR A 358 9.51 36.61 14.86
C TYR A 358 8.73 37.50 13.88
N ALA A 359 8.26 38.67 14.35
CA ALA A 359 7.54 39.64 13.53
C ALA A 359 8.36 40.15 12.33
N ASP A 360 9.68 40.16 12.42
CA ASP A 360 10.60 40.60 11.37
C ASP A 360 10.99 39.52 10.37
N GLY A 361 10.46 38.31 10.54
CA GLY A 361 10.69 37.13 9.67
C GLY A 361 11.64 36.09 10.25
N LEU A 362 11.78 34.97 9.50
CA LEU A 362 12.56 33.81 9.85
C LEU A 362 13.32 33.26 8.63
N GLU A 363 14.45 32.60 8.87
CA GLU A 363 15.14 31.77 7.88
C GLU A 363 14.82 30.29 8.16
N MET A 364 14.53 29.52 7.10
CA MET A 364 14.26 28.08 7.13
C MET A 364 15.15 27.37 6.12
N GLU A 365 15.72 26.25 6.52
CA GLU A 365 16.26 25.25 5.58
C GLU A 365 15.24 24.12 5.43
N LEU A 366 14.80 23.83 4.20
CA LEU A 366 13.85 22.77 3.91
C LEU A 366 14.57 21.62 3.22
N GLU A 367 14.75 20.52 3.94
CA GLU A 367 15.34 19.29 3.45
C GLU A 367 14.27 18.40 2.78
N TYR A 368 14.56 17.81 1.61
CA TYR A 368 13.65 16.89 0.93
C TYR A 368 14.40 15.99 -0.06
N PRO A 369 13.87 14.77 -0.38
CA PRO A 369 14.49 13.91 -1.38
C PRO A 369 14.31 14.49 -2.78
N ASP A 370 15.38 14.44 -3.60
CA ASP A 370 15.30 14.77 -5.03
C ASP A 370 14.69 13.57 -5.79
N MET A 371 13.37 13.54 -5.87
CA MET A 371 12.62 12.48 -6.51
C MET A 371 11.35 12.98 -7.21
N VAL A 372 10.81 12.12 -8.06
CA VAL A 372 9.49 12.29 -8.69
C VAL A 372 8.56 11.21 -8.15
N TYR A 373 7.35 11.59 -7.79
CA TYR A 373 6.28 10.68 -7.39
C TYR A 373 4.98 11.07 -8.09
N GLY A 374 4.21 10.11 -8.60
CA GLY A 374 2.96 10.39 -9.33
C GLY A 374 3.13 11.41 -10.48
N GLY A 375 4.30 11.43 -11.13
CA GLY A 375 4.63 12.37 -12.21
C GLY A 375 4.94 13.81 -11.75
N VAL A 376 4.94 14.11 -10.44
CA VAL A 376 5.25 15.44 -9.89
C VAL A 376 6.57 15.39 -9.12
N SER A 377 7.47 16.33 -9.41
CA SER A 377 8.75 16.45 -8.70
C SER A 377 8.56 17.01 -7.29
N PHE A 378 9.24 16.42 -6.30
CA PHE A 378 9.32 16.98 -4.94
C PHE A 378 9.84 18.40 -4.93
N ASN A 379 10.75 18.75 -5.85
CA ASN A 379 11.24 20.12 -6.00
C ASN A 379 10.11 21.11 -6.37
N THR A 380 9.10 20.69 -7.13
CA THR A 380 7.93 21.55 -7.44
C THR A 380 7.16 21.91 -6.17
N ASN A 381 6.88 20.94 -5.30
CA ASN A 381 6.23 21.19 -4.02
C ASN A 381 7.10 22.03 -3.08
N ALA A 382 8.41 21.75 -3.02
CA ALA A 382 9.34 22.51 -2.20
C ALA A 382 9.39 24.01 -2.61
N GLN A 383 9.37 24.29 -3.92
CA GLN A 383 9.26 25.65 -4.45
C GLN A 383 7.92 26.33 -4.09
N LYS A 384 6.82 25.55 -4.10
CA LYS A 384 5.52 26.08 -3.65
C LYS A 384 5.52 26.37 -2.15
N ILE A 385 6.04 25.46 -1.31
CA ILE A 385 6.22 25.71 0.13
C ILE A 385 7.06 26.98 0.35
N GLN A 386 8.15 27.14 -0.37
CA GLN A 386 8.99 28.34 -0.32
C GLN A 386 8.19 29.60 -0.65
N ALA A 387 7.40 29.57 -1.72
CA ALA A 387 6.60 30.72 -2.14
C ALA A 387 5.49 31.05 -1.12
N ASP A 388 4.79 30.05 -0.58
CA ASP A 388 3.73 30.24 0.41
C ASP A 388 4.26 30.87 1.71
N LEU A 389 5.38 30.34 2.21
CA LEU A 389 6.00 30.79 3.46
C LEU A 389 6.64 32.18 3.34
N ALA A 390 7.12 32.53 2.15
CA ALA A 390 7.64 33.88 1.88
C ALA A 390 6.58 34.97 2.10
N GLU A 391 5.31 34.71 1.89
CA GLU A 391 4.20 35.65 2.07
C GLU A 391 4.01 36.06 3.53
N VAL A 392 4.48 35.28 4.49
CA VAL A 392 4.44 35.55 5.92
C VAL A 392 5.81 35.90 6.51
N GLY A 393 6.82 36.10 5.65
CA GLY A 393 8.17 36.48 6.05
C GLY A 393 9.10 35.35 6.44
N ILE A 394 8.78 34.11 6.10
CA ILE A 394 9.68 32.95 6.26
C ILE A 394 10.45 32.75 4.95
N ASN A 395 11.78 33.01 5.00
CA ASN A 395 12.67 32.82 3.84
C ASN A 395 13.19 31.40 3.81
N VAL A 396 12.79 30.60 2.80
CA VAL A 396 13.14 29.18 2.73
C VAL A 396 14.33 28.95 1.78
N THR A 397 15.37 28.28 2.26
CA THR A 397 16.45 27.72 1.46
C THR A 397 16.12 26.26 1.16
N LEU A 398 16.05 25.91 -0.11
CA LEU A 398 15.73 24.55 -0.57
C LEU A 398 16.99 23.67 -0.56
N LEU A 399 16.93 22.52 0.12
CA LEU A 399 18.00 21.56 0.27
C LEU A 399 17.59 20.18 -0.27
N PRO A 400 17.56 19.98 -1.61
CA PRO A 400 17.33 18.66 -2.19
C PRO A 400 18.50 17.73 -1.87
N GLY A 401 18.19 16.49 -1.49
CA GLY A 401 19.17 15.45 -1.18
C GLY A 401 18.96 14.20 -2.02
N GLU A 402 20.04 13.42 -2.23
CA GLU A 402 19.91 12.07 -2.73
C GLU A 402 19.01 11.27 -1.80
N ILE A 403 18.10 10.45 -2.37
CA ILE A 403 16.97 9.85 -1.63
C ILE A 403 17.42 9.02 -0.42
N GLN A 404 18.47 8.19 -0.56
CA GLN A 404 18.91 7.34 0.55
C GLN A 404 19.54 8.16 1.68
N VAL A 405 20.29 9.19 1.34
CA VAL A 405 20.91 10.10 2.32
C VAL A 405 19.82 10.92 3.04
N ALA A 406 18.87 11.47 2.31
CA ALA A 406 17.76 12.22 2.88
C ALA A 406 16.90 11.33 3.80
N LEU A 407 16.63 10.08 3.37
CA LEU A 407 15.87 9.10 4.13
C LEU A 407 16.57 8.67 5.43
N GLU A 408 17.88 8.47 5.39
CA GLU A 408 18.68 8.17 6.59
C GLU A 408 18.59 9.30 7.60
N ARG A 409 18.81 10.56 7.16
CA ARG A 409 18.69 11.74 8.02
C ARG A 409 17.28 11.89 8.61
N TYR A 410 16.25 11.65 7.81
CA TYR A 410 14.86 11.65 8.27
C TYR A 410 14.61 10.57 9.32
N ARG A 411 15.02 9.32 9.03
CA ARG A 411 14.80 8.18 9.91
C ARG A 411 15.56 8.26 11.24
N SER A 412 16.73 8.86 11.24
CA SER A 412 17.55 9.07 12.44
C SER A 412 17.20 10.32 13.23
N GLY A 413 16.21 11.14 12.77
CA GLY A 413 15.83 12.38 13.43
C GLY A 413 16.90 13.50 13.35
N GLU A 414 17.81 13.43 12.37
CA GLU A 414 18.91 14.39 12.17
C GLU A 414 18.54 15.57 11.26
N HIS A 415 17.31 15.59 10.70
CA HIS A 415 16.83 16.71 9.91
C HIS A 415 16.37 17.86 10.80
N GLY A 416 16.37 19.09 10.25
CA GLY A 416 15.76 20.24 10.90
C GLY A 416 14.28 20.40 10.53
N VAL A 417 14.01 20.97 9.36
CA VAL A 417 12.67 21.00 8.76
C VAL A 417 12.71 20.20 7.46
N GLY A 418 11.81 19.24 7.32
CA GLY A 418 11.76 18.36 6.17
C GLY A 418 10.42 18.39 5.42
N TYR A 419 10.43 18.03 4.14
CA TYR A 419 9.24 17.76 3.35
C TYR A 419 9.26 16.28 2.93
N TRP A 420 8.21 15.56 3.28
CA TRP A 420 8.06 14.12 3.04
C TRP A 420 6.66 13.75 2.59
N LEU A 421 6.49 12.52 2.13
CA LEU A 421 5.21 11.83 2.00
C LEU A 421 5.23 10.58 2.90
N TRP A 422 4.05 10.13 3.30
CA TRP A 422 3.87 8.89 4.04
C TRP A 422 2.51 8.28 3.74
N GLY A 423 2.43 6.97 3.73
CA GLY A 423 1.21 6.19 3.66
C GLY A 423 1.19 5.12 4.75
N PRO A 424 0.02 4.62 5.15
CA PRO A 424 -0.10 3.61 6.19
C PRO A 424 0.42 2.25 5.71
N ASP A 425 1.15 1.57 6.59
CA ASP A 425 1.60 0.20 6.38
C ASP A 425 0.45 -0.81 6.62
N ILE A 426 -0.52 -0.41 7.47
CA ILE A 426 -1.76 -1.16 7.75
C ILE A 426 -2.97 -0.23 7.65
N LEU A 427 -4.11 -0.76 7.21
CA LEU A 427 -5.36 0.01 7.11
C LEU A 427 -6.10 0.06 8.44
N ASP A 428 -5.47 0.66 9.43
CA ASP A 428 -6.04 0.87 10.75
C ASP A 428 -5.60 2.22 11.33
N PRO A 429 -6.49 2.98 12.02
CA PRO A 429 -6.11 4.22 12.67
C PRO A 429 -4.93 4.11 13.64
N LEU A 430 -4.66 2.92 14.17
CA LEU A 430 -3.53 2.67 15.07
C LEU A 430 -2.18 2.98 14.42
N ASP A 431 -2.03 2.74 13.13
CA ASP A 431 -0.78 3.00 12.39
C ASP A 431 -0.37 4.48 12.46
N PHE A 432 -1.35 5.37 12.45
CA PHE A 432 -1.11 6.82 12.56
C PHE A 432 -0.64 7.27 13.95
N LEU A 433 -0.74 6.43 14.99
CA LEU A 433 -0.09 6.72 16.27
C LEU A 433 1.44 6.72 16.15
N SER A 434 2.02 6.27 15.03
CA SER A 434 3.41 6.54 14.68
C SER A 434 3.77 8.01 14.72
N PHE A 435 2.81 8.91 14.44
CA PHE A 435 2.98 10.37 14.46
C PHE A 435 2.70 11.02 15.82
N MET A 436 2.42 10.23 16.85
CA MET A 436 2.28 10.68 18.24
C MET A 436 3.24 9.91 19.15
N PRO A 437 3.87 10.55 20.14
CA PRO A 437 4.68 9.82 21.11
C PRO A 437 3.88 8.74 21.84
N PRO A 438 4.41 7.52 22.07
CA PRO A 438 5.79 7.10 21.77
C PRO A 438 6.00 6.50 20.38
N GLY A 439 5.16 6.81 19.40
CA GLY A 439 5.27 6.27 18.04
C GLY A 439 6.56 6.70 17.34
N LYS A 440 7.03 5.85 16.45
CA LYS A 440 8.37 5.93 15.85
C LYS A 440 8.61 7.21 15.04
N VAL A 441 7.62 7.67 14.28
CA VAL A 441 7.76 8.92 13.51
C VAL A 441 7.87 10.13 14.43
N ALA A 442 7.11 10.15 15.51
CA ALA A 442 7.18 11.22 16.48
C ALA A 442 8.51 11.23 17.25
N THR A 443 8.89 10.07 17.82
CA THR A 443 10.01 10.00 18.77
C THR A 443 11.37 9.88 18.09
N GLU A 444 11.54 8.94 17.17
CA GLU A 444 12.84 8.68 16.54
C GLU A 444 13.14 9.64 15.41
N ARG A 445 12.12 9.94 14.56
CA ARG A 445 12.34 10.77 13.38
C ARG A 445 12.22 12.26 13.66
N ASN A 446 11.42 12.65 14.66
CA ASN A 446 11.13 14.07 14.94
C ASN A 446 11.48 14.54 16.36
N ASN A 447 12.04 13.63 17.18
CA ASN A 447 12.46 13.90 18.56
C ASN A 447 11.33 14.41 19.49
N TRP A 448 10.06 14.22 19.12
CA TRP A 448 8.91 14.57 19.92
C TRP A 448 8.64 13.50 20.98
N GLN A 449 8.92 13.80 22.23
CA GLN A 449 8.95 12.81 23.31
C GLN A 449 7.63 12.77 24.10
N LEU A 450 7.33 11.58 24.67
CA LEU A 450 6.09 11.31 25.40
C LEU A 450 5.90 12.22 26.62
N ASP A 451 6.97 12.52 27.34
CA ASP A 451 6.97 13.36 28.55
C ASP A 451 6.66 14.84 28.24
N SER A 452 6.72 15.25 26.97
CA SER A 452 6.30 16.59 26.53
C SER A 452 4.78 16.71 26.40
N LEU A 453 4.04 15.58 26.41
CA LEU A 453 2.58 15.60 26.28
C LEU A 453 1.89 15.74 27.65
N PRO A 454 0.72 16.41 27.71
CA PRO A 454 -0.15 16.39 28.88
C PRO A 454 -0.53 14.95 29.26
N GLN A 455 -0.71 14.68 30.56
CA GLN A 455 -0.98 13.33 31.07
C GLN A 455 -2.28 12.74 30.50
N ASP A 456 -3.31 13.53 30.33
CA ASP A 456 -4.59 13.11 29.74
C ASP A 456 -4.45 12.66 28.28
N ILE A 457 -3.54 13.27 27.52
CA ILE A 457 -3.20 12.84 26.16
C ILE A 457 -2.42 11.52 26.17
N GLN A 458 -1.46 11.38 27.09
CA GLN A 458 -0.73 10.09 27.26
C GLN A 458 -1.68 8.96 27.62
N ASP A 459 -2.62 9.19 28.54
CA ASP A 459 -3.63 8.23 28.95
C ASP A 459 -4.57 7.87 27.77
N MET A 460 -4.94 8.87 26.96
CA MET A 460 -5.75 8.68 25.76
C MET A 460 -5.05 7.84 24.69
N ILE A 461 -3.76 8.06 24.45
CA ILE A 461 -2.94 7.24 23.54
C ILE A 461 -2.91 5.79 24.03
N ALA A 462 -2.69 5.58 25.33
CA ALA A 462 -2.68 4.24 25.92
C ALA A 462 -4.04 3.53 25.77
N ALA A 463 -5.13 4.24 25.98
CA ALA A 463 -6.49 3.72 25.79
C ALA A 463 -6.77 3.38 24.30
N ALA A 464 -6.38 4.26 23.37
CA ALA A 464 -6.62 4.06 21.93
C ALA A 464 -5.94 2.80 21.37
N LYS A 465 -4.79 2.41 21.94
CA LYS A 465 -4.04 1.21 21.52
C LYS A 465 -4.79 -0.09 21.80
N VAL A 466 -5.65 -0.12 22.81
CA VAL A 466 -6.33 -1.34 23.28
C VAL A 466 -7.85 -1.27 23.15
N ALA A 467 -8.42 -0.14 22.78
CA ALA A 467 -9.85 0.03 22.58
C ALA A 467 -10.33 -0.86 21.42
N SER A 468 -11.32 -1.73 21.69
CA SER A 468 -11.94 -2.62 20.70
C SER A 468 -13.35 -2.21 20.31
N GLU A 469 -14.06 -1.48 21.20
CA GLU A 469 -15.40 -1.02 20.90
C GLU A 469 -15.37 0.12 19.86
N PRO A 470 -16.07 0.00 18.71
CA PRO A 470 -15.93 0.94 17.59
C PRO A 470 -16.19 2.41 17.96
N ASP A 471 -17.24 2.70 18.73
CA ASP A 471 -17.61 4.06 19.12
C ASP A 471 -16.58 4.70 20.07
N GLU A 472 -16.07 3.92 21.03
CA GLU A 472 -15.02 4.36 21.97
C GLU A 472 -13.72 4.63 21.19
N ARG A 473 -13.34 3.70 20.33
CA ARG A 473 -12.17 3.80 19.47
C ARG A 473 -12.23 5.05 18.60
N MET A 474 -13.36 5.26 17.92
CA MET A 474 -13.61 6.43 17.10
C MET A 474 -13.45 7.74 17.88
N ALA A 475 -14.02 7.82 19.10
CA ALA A 475 -13.93 9.00 19.96
C ALA A 475 -12.49 9.30 20.38
N LEU A 476 -11.71 8.27 20.76
CA LEU A 476 -10.31 8.41 21.17
C LEU A 476 -9.44 8.92 20.01
N PHE A 477 -9.52 8.28 18.85
CA PHE A 477 -8.73 8.69 17.68
C PHE A 477 -9.12 10.09 17.19
N THR A 478 -10.40 10.45 17.24
CA THR A 478 -10.86 11.81 16.91
C THR A 478 -10.22 12.86 17.83
N ALA A 479 -10.23 12.62 19.14
CA ALA A 479 -9.66 13.55 20.11
C ALA A 479 -8.13 13.68 19.98
N LEU A 480 -7.42 12.55 19.75
CA LEU A 480 -5.98 12.55 19.51
C LEU A 480 -5.61 13.33 18.24
N GLN A 481 -6.41 13.19 17.20
CA GLN A 481 -6.26 13.90 15.96
C GLN A 481 -6.44 15.42 16.13
N GLU A 482 -7.49 15.83 16.85
CA GLU A 482 -7.70 17.25 17.16
C GLU A 482 -6.53 17.85 17.96
N TYR A 483 -6.01 17.09 18.93
CA TYR A 483 -4.84 17.50 19.68
C TYR A 483 -3.62 17.69 18.76
N THR A 484 -3.33 16.70 17.92
CA THR A 484 -2.15 16.73 17.05
C THR A 484 -2.26 17.80 15.98
N GLN A 485 -3.45 18.10 15.48
CA GLN A 485 -3.69 19.18 14.54
C GLN A 485 -3.26 20.55 15.10
N GLN A 486 -3.47 20.78 16.38
CA GLN A 486 -3.16 22.05 17.02
C GLN A 486 -1.74 22.09 17.59
N ASN A 487 -1.20 20.97 18.04
CA ASN A 487 0.01 20.92 18.86
C ASN A 487 1.14 20.06 18.26
N GLY A 488 0.87 19.24 17.24
CA GLY A 488 1.88 18.39 16.64
C GLY A 488 2.84 19.12 15.70
N PRO A 489 4.06 18.62 15.52
CA PRO A 489 5.10 19.25 14.71
C PRO A 489 5.01 18.94 13.21
N PHE A 490 3.81 18.65 12.72
CA PHE A 490 3.56 18.28 11.33
C PHE A 490 2.61 19.27 10.67
N ALA A 491 2.83 19.60 9.40
CA ALA A 491 1.94 20.38 8.58
C ALA A 491 1.58 19.59 7.31
N PRO A 492 0.57 18.70 7.39
CA PRO A 492 0.07 17.99 6.23
C PRO A 492 -0.66 18.96 5.31
N PHE A 493 -0.47 18.85 3.99
CA PHE A 493 -1.02 19.84 3.09
C PHE A 493 -1.77 19.26 1.88
N ASN A 494 -1.55 17.98 1.54
CA ASN A 494 -2.26 17.32 0.44
C ASN A 494 -2.29 15.81 0.61
N VAL A 495 -3.44 15.21 0.37
CA VAL A 495 -3.61 13.78 0.04
C VAL A 495 -3.82 13.72 -1.46
N PRO A 496 -2.83 13.27 -2.25
CA PRO A 496 -2.91 13.33 -3.70
C PRO A 496 -4.03 12.44 -4.25
N GLU A 497 -4.51 12.79 -5.44
CA GLU A 497 -5.41 11.94 -6.19
C GLU A 497 -4.66 10.73 -6.75
N VAL A 498 -5.28 9.56 -6.67
CA VAL A 498 -4.94 8.43 -7.53
C VAL A 498 -5.76 8.56 -8.80
N ALA A 499 -5.10 8.52 -9.95
CA ALA A 499 -5.76 8.50 -11.24
C ALA A 499 -5.20 7.35 -12.09
N THR A 500 -6.04 6.38 -12.39
CA THR A 500 -5.68 5.22 -13.22
C THR A 500 -6.49 5.26 -14.50
N ALA A 501 -5.81 5.15 -15.64
CA ALA A 501 -6.46 5.13 -16.95
C ALA A 501 -6.46 3.70 -17.52
N TYR A 502 -7.60 3.26 -18.05
CA TYR A 502 -7.77 1.92 -18.60
C TYR A 502 -8.72 1.91 -19.80
N ARG A 503 -8.66 0.85 -20.60
CA ARG A 503 -9.52 0.67 -21.77
C ARG A 503 -10.98 0.58 -21.34
N SER A 504 -11.89 1.28 -22.06
CA SER A 504 -13.31 1.35 -21.72
C SER A 504 -14.06 0.02 -21.81
N ASN A 505 -13.47 -1.01 -22.43
CA ASN A 505 -13.98 -2.37 -22.43
C ASN A 505 -13.50 -3.22 -21.25
N LEU A 506 -12.58 -2.72 -20.40
CA LEU A 506 -12.18 -3.37 -19.15
C LEU A 506 -13.25 -3.07 -18.09
N GLN A 507 -13.70 -4.09 -17.38
CA GLN A 507 -14.73 -4.01 -16.35
C GLN A 507 -14.20 -4.50 -15.02
N GLY A 508 -14.83 -4.05 -13.91
CA GLY A 508 -14.48 -4.51 -12.57
C GLY A 508 -13.29 -3.77 -11.96
N TYR A 509 -12.80 -2.67 -12.57
CA TYR A 509 -11.72 -1.91 -11.96
C TYR A 509 -12.20 -1.23 -10.68
N ILE A 510 -11.57 -1.60 -9.57
CA ILE A 510 -11.74 -0.99 -8.25
C ILE A 510 -10.35 -0.67 -7.73
N TRP A 511 -10.13 0.57 -7.31
CA TRP A 511 -8.92 0.91 -6.59
C TRP A 511 -9.12 0.61 -5.10
N HIS A 512 -8.25 -0.21 -4.54
CA HIS A 512 -8.29 -0.56 -3.13
C HIS A 512 -7.09 0.06 -2.39
N PRO A 513 -7.30 0.66 -1.20
CA PRO A 513 -6.21 1.35 -0.48
C PRO A 513 -5.09 0.43 0.01
N HIS A 514 -5.32 -0.89 0.06
CA HIS A 514 -4.36 -1.87 0.58
C HIS A 514 -3.53 -2.54 -0.52
N TRP A 515 -4.18 -3.16 -1.50
CA TRP A 515 -3.49 -3.87 -2.59
C TRP A 515 -3.53 -3.14 -3.93
N LEU A 516 -4.09 -1.94 -3.99
CA LEU A 516 -4.17 -1.02 -5.13
C LEU A 516 -4.98 -1.54 -6.31
N LEU A 517 -4.80 -2.77 -6.73
CA LEU A 517 -5.45 -3.42 -7.85
C LEU A 517 -5.62 -4.92 -7.57
N ASP A 518 -6.86 -5.41 -7.61
CA ASP A 518 -7.14 -6.84 -7.72
C ASP A 518 -7.36 -7.19 -9.20
N VAL A 519 -6.44 -7.95 -9.77
CA VAL A 519 -6.53 -8.38 -11.18
C VAL A 519 -7.51 -9.54 -11.38
N ALA A 520 -7.93 -10.22 -10.32
CA ALA A 520 -8.82 -11.37 -10.40
C ALA A 520 -10.28 -10.97 -10.70
N ILE A 521 -10.70 -9.78 -10.26
CA ILE A 521 -12.06 -9.27 -10.48
C ILE A 521 -12.24 -8.59 -11.85
N LEU A 522 -11.14 -8.37 -12.58
CA LEU A 522 -11.19 -7.71 -13.88
C LEU A 522 -11.73 -8.63 -14.96
N SER A 523 -12.51 -8.05 -15.87
CA SER A 523 -13.07 -8.75 -17.02
C SER A 523 -13.18 -7.82 -18.24
N ARG A 524 -13.56 -8.36 -19.41
CA ARG A 524 -13.89 -7.54 -20.58
C ARG A 524 -15.38 -7.60 -20.90
N ALA A 525 -15.94 -6.45 -21.29
CA ALA A 525 -17.25 -6.41 -21.92
C ALA A 525 -17.25 -7.26 -23.21
N GLU A 526 -18.32 -8.05 -23.41
CA GLU A 526 -18.54 -8.83 -24.62
C GLU A 526 -18.77 -7.95 -25.86
#